data_d7da0466f82abbed68eb845eed937b0b
#
_entry.id   d7da0466f82abbed68eb845eed937b0b
#
_cell.length_a   1.000
_cell.length_b   1.000
_cell.length_c   1.000
_cell.angle_alpha   90.00
_cell.angle_beta   90.00
_cell.angle_gamma   90.00
#
_symmetry.space_group_name_H-M   'P 1'
#
loop_
_entity.id
_entity.type
_entity.pdbx_description
1 polymer ?
#
loop_
_entity_poly.entity_id
_entity_poly.type
_entity_poly.pdbx_seq_one_letter_code
_entity_poly.pdbx_strand_id
1 'polypeptide(L)'
;MNALEVSDVAFAYGERRALDGVSFTAAQGRFTALLGPNGAGKSTLIALLTRLYDLQQGQIRIAGFDLRETPRKALARLGVVFQQSTLDLDLTVEQNLRYHAALHGMPRAVANERIDLELQRQQLGERRRSKVRELNGGHRRRVEIARALLHRPELLLLDEASAGLDPASRQALNQHVRLLCQEQGMSVLWTTHLLDEVRDDDDLLILNRGRLVAQGRAATLATEGEDLAASFARLTGSGLDHQSALLDSAPRAVETGHAASATPASNPGAAPGTRATLDSGRKSS
;
A
#
# COMPACT_ATOMS: atom_id res chain seq x y z
N MET A 1 19.70 6.22 17.37
CA MET A 1 19.67 6.95 16.09
C MET A 1 18.25 6.88 15.50
N ASN A 2 17.85 7.85 14.69
CA ASN A 2 16.55 7.87 14.07
C ASN A 2 16.66 7.39 12.61
N ALA A 3 15.74 6.53 12.19
CA ALA A 3 15.62 6.11 10.79
C ALA A 3 14.87 7.16 9.96
N LEU A 4 13.96 7.90 10.60
CA LEU A 4 13.20 8.99 10.00
C LEU A 4 13.07 10.14 11.00
N GLU A 5 13.29 11.36 10.51
CA GLU A 5 13.03 12.61 11.25
C GLU A 5 12.18 13.51 10.35
N VAL A 6 11.08 13.96 10.89
CA VAL A 6 10.14 14.89 10.25
C VAL A 6 10.00 16.09 11.17
N SER A 7 10.28 17.30 10.68
CA SER A 7 10.30 18.52 11.48
C SER A 7 9.51 19.63 10.80
N ASP A 8 8.45 20.07 11.46
CA ASP A 8 7.58 21.18 11.06
C ASP A 8 7.10 21.12 9.60
N VAL A 9 6.71 19.91 9.18
CA VAL A 9 6.30 19.69 7.80
C VAL A 9 4.88 20.18 7.59
N ALA A 10 4.73 21.12 6.64
CA ALA A 10 3.44 21.60 6.17
C ALA A 10 3.34 21.48 4.64
N PHE A 11 2.13 21.16 4.16
CA PHE A 11 1.85 20.98 2.74
C PHE A 11 0.40 21.32 2.44
N ALA A 12 0.17 22.02 1.32
CA ALA A 12 -1.16 22.37 0.84
C ALA A 12 -1.34 22.04 -0.65
N TYR A 13 -2.52 21.57 -1.01
CA TYR A 13 -3.01 21.46 -2.38
C TYR A 13 -3.81 22.73 -2.70
N GLY A 14 -3.17 23.71 -3.34
CA GLY A 14 -3.76 25.04 -3.48
C GLY A 14 -4.08 25.65 -2.12
N GLU A 15 -5.35 25.99 -1.86
CA GLU A 15 -5.78 26.55 -0.58
C GLU A 15 -6.03 25.50 0.52
N ARG A 16 -6.14 24.21 0.14
CA ARG A 16 -6.43 23.14 1.08
C ARG A 16 -5.16 22.63 1.76
N ARG A 17 -4.98 22.95 3.02
CA ARG A 17 -3.88 22.43 3.84
C ARG A 17 -4.12 20.94 4.13
N ALA A 18 -3.16 20.10 3.74
CA ALA A 18 -3.19 18.67 3.94
C ALA A 18 -2.30 18.22 5.11
N LEU A 19 -1.20 18.94 5.36
CA LEU A 19 -0.33 18.76 6.54
C LEU A 19 -0.07 20.14 7.15
N ASP A 20 -0.02 20.21 8.47
CA ASP A 20 0.07 21.46 9.22
C ASP A 20 1.01 21.31 10.43
N GLY A 21 2.32 21.55 10.19
CA GLY A 21 3.34 21.53 11.24
C GLY A 21 3.62 20.13 11.82
N VAL A 22 3.63 19.09 10.97
CA VAL A 22 3.85 17.70 11.43
C VAL A 22 5.31 17.50 11.82
N SER A 23 5.54 17.06 13.09
CA SER A 23 6.86 16.76 13.62
C SER A 23 6.84 15.45 14.37
N PHE A 24 7.73 14.50 14.03
CA PHE A 24 7.93 13.23 14.73
C PHE A 24 9.26 12.59 14.35
N THR A 25 9.62 11.56 15.08
CA THR A 25 10.76 10.69 14.77
C THR A 25 10.34 9.23 14.77
N ALA A 26 10.93 8.42 13.88
CA ALA A 26 10.87 6.96 13.94
C ALA A 26 12.26 6.43 14.27
N ALA A 27 12.36 5.65 15.34
CA ALA A 27 13.63 5.12 15.82
C ALA A 27 14.13 3.99 14.90
N GLN A 28 15.46 3.83 14.87
CA GLN A 28 16.10 2.77 14.09
C GLN A 28 15.75 1.39 14.66
N GLY A 29 15.48 0.41 13.77
CA GLY A 29 15.17 -0.96 14.13
C GLY A 29 13.80 -1.15 14.77
N ARG A 30 12.92 -0.17 14.67
CA ARG A 30 11.60 -0.21 15.29
C ARG A 30 10.46 -0.23 14.30
N PHE A 31 9.35 -0.84 14.74
CA PHE A 31 8.07 -0.76 14.03
C PHE A 31 7.31 0.47 14.53
N THR A 32 7.06 1.41 13.65
CA THR A 32 6.29 2.62 13.90
C THR A 32 5.00 2.57 13.09
N ALA A 33 3.85 2.54 13.77
CA ALA A 33 2.55 2.63 13.12
C ALA A 33 2.13 4.11 12.98
N LEU A 34 1.72 4.52 11.79
CA LEU A 34 1.07 5.81 11.53
C LEU A 34 -0.42 5.58 11.32
N LEU A 35 -1.19 5.78 12.37
CA LEU A 35 -2.63 5.58 12.40
C LEU A 35 -3.35 6.90 12.11
N GLY A 36 -4.49 6.84 11.44
CA GLY A 36 -5.33 8.00 11.19
C GLY A 36 -6.51 7.68 10.28
N PRO A 37 -7.63 8.40 10.40
CA PRO A 37 -8.78 8.22 9.54
C PRO A 37 -8.47 8.58 8.07
N ASN A 38 -9.40 8.22 7.18
CA ASN A 38 -9.30 8.65 5.78
C ASN A 38 -9.30 10.18 5.69
N GLY A 39 -8.39 10.74 4.87
CA GLY A 39 -8.22 12.18 4.77
C GLY A 39 -7.39 12.83 5.89
N ALA A 40 -6.82 12.06 6.81
CA ALA A 40 -5.96 12.60 7.88
C ALA A 40 -4.65 13.24 7.38
N GLY A 41 -4.20 12.92 6.15
CA GLY A 41 -2.94 13.42 5.57
C GLY A 41 -1.87 12.33 5.40
N LYS A 42 -2.17 11.06 5.73
CA LYS A 42 -1.20 9.94 5.62
C LYS A 42 -0.58 9.83 4.23
N SER A 43 -1.40 9.73 3.18
CA SER A 43 -0.91 9.59 1.80
C SER A 43 -0.14 10.83 1.33
N THR A 44 -0.49 12.03 1.82
CA THR A 44 0.28 13.25 1.54
C THR A 44 1.67 13.17 2.18
N LEU A 45 1.75 12.72 3.43
CA LEU A 45 3.04 12.51 4.11
C LEU A 45 3.89 11.48 3.36
N ILE A 46 3.31 10.36 2.94
CA ILE A 46 3.99 9.35 2.11
C ILE A 46 4.51 9.94 0.80
N ALA A 47 3.70 10.75 0.11
CA ALA A 47 4.11 11.41 -1.13
C ALA A 47 5.29 12.37 -0.93
N LEU A 48 5.38 13.04 0.22
CA LEU A 48 6.54 13.88 0.57
C LEU A 48 7.76 13.02 0.93
N LEU A 49 7.61 11.95 1.72
CA LEU A 49 8.70 11.03 2.08
C LEU A 49 9.31 10.34 0.86
N THR A 50 8.50 10.02 -0.13
CA THR A 50 8.92 9.39 -1.40
C THR A 50 9.32 10.40 -2.46
N ARG A 51 9.21 11.70 -2.15
CA ARG A 51 9.48 12.80 -3.07
C ARG A 51 8.66 12.77 -4.38
N LEU A 52 7.45 12.22 -4.29
CA LEU A 52 6.43 12.40 -5.33
C LEU A 52 5.91 13.85 -5.37
N TYR A 53 5.97 14.53 -4.23
CA TYR A 53 5.77 15.97 -4.11
C TYR A 53 6.99 16.62 -3.47
N ASP A 54 7.28 17.84 -3.91
CA ASP A 54 8.32 18.65 -3.28
C ASP A 54 7.83 19.20 -1.93
N LEU A 55 8.76 19.21 -0.95
CA LEU A 55 8.50 19.72 0.38
C LEU A 55 8.32 21.23 0.35
N GLN A 56 7.14 21.71 0.72
CA GLN A 56 6.85 23.15 0.77
C GLN A 56 7.47 23.82 2.00
N GLN A 57 7.28 23.21 3.18
CA GLN A 57 7.77 23.73 4.47
C GLN A 57 8.29 22.58 5.33
N GLY A 58 9.24 22.88 6.22
CA GLY A 58 9.83 21.94 7.18
C GLY A 58 11.01 21.18 6.61
N GLN A 59 11.40 20.11 7.31
CA GLN A 59 12.54 19.28 6.98
C GLN A 59 12.22 17.80 7.15
N ILE A 60 12.75 16.96 6.26
CA ILE A 60 12.66 15.50 6.35
C ILE A 60 14.06 14.94 6.20
N ARG A 61 14.46 14.05 7.13
CA ARG A 61 15.70 13.28 7.07
C ARG A 61 15.42 11.80 7.13
N ILE A 62 16.01 11.04 6.20
CA ILE A 62 15.95 9.58 6.15
C ILE A 62 17.35 9.04 6.39
N ALA A 63 17.53 8.23 7.44
CA ALA A 63 18.84 7.71 7.83
C ALA A 63 19.91 8.81 7.94
N GLY A 64 19.55 9.98 8.49
CA GLY A 64 20.41 11.15 8.64
C GLY A 64 20.60 12.00 7.39
N PHE A 65 20.13 11.58 6.22
CA PHE A 65 20.24 12.32 4.96
C PHE A 65 19.02 13.23 4.75
N ASP A 66 19.28 14.53 4.56
CA ASP A 66 18.21 15.49 4.25
C ASP A 66 17.62 15.22 2.87
N LEU A 67 16.29 15.12 2.79
CA LEU A 67 15.57 14.78 1.58
C LEU A 67 15.61 15.90 0.52
N ARG A 68 15.79 17.16 0.94
CA ARG A 68 15.90 18.31 0.04
C ARG A 68 17.34 18.51 -0.47
N GLU A 69 18.32 18.41 0.43
CA GLU A 69 19.73 18.67 0.11
C GLU A 69 20.41 17.46 -0.57
N THR A 70 20.09 16.24 -0.09
CA THR A 70 20.73 15.01 -0.56
C THR A 70 19.70 13.93 -0.96
N PRO A 71 18.74 14.22 -1.85
CA PRO A 71 17.60 13.35 -2.14
C PRO A 71 18.00 11.94 -2.59
N ARG A 72 19.03 11.82 -3.43
CA ARG A 72 19.49 10.51 -3.90
C ARG A 72 20.01 9.63 -2.77
N LYS A 73 20.72 10.23 -1.80
CA LYS A 73 21.23 9.50 -0.63
C LYS A 73 20.09 9.08 0.30
N ALA A 74 19.16 9.98 0.55
CA ALA A 74 17.96 9.71 1.37
C ALA A 74 17.09 8.60 0.76
N LEU A 75 16.72 8.73 -0.52
CA LEU A 75 15.88 7.75 -1.22
C LEU A 75 16.56 6.39 -1.41
N ALA A 76 17.89 6.34 -1.52
CA ALA A 76 18.63 5.07 -1.55
C ALA A 76 18.55 4.28 -0.24
N ARG A 77 18.12 4.90 0.87
CA ARG A 77 17.91 4.27 2.19
C ARG A 77 16.45 3.89 2.44
N LEU A 78 15.56 4.16 1.49
CA LEU A 78 14.14 3.97 1.62
C LEU A 78 13.66 2.84 0.70
N GLY A 79 13.03 1.82 1.29
CA GLY A 79 12.21 0.85 0.58
C GLY A 79 10.74 1.25 0.68
N VAL A 80 9.97 1.10 -0.40
CA VAL A 80 8.57 1.54 -0.40
C VAL A 80 7.67 0.46 -0.97
N VAL A 81 6.55 0.22 -0.28
CA VAL A 81 5.41 -0.57 -0.75
C VAL A 81 4.19 0.32 -0.69
N PHE A 82 3.63 0.64 -1.85
CA PHE A 82 2.45 1.50 -1.95
C PHE A 82 1.15 0.73 -1.74
N GLN A 83 0.07 1.44 -1.45
CA GLN A 83 -1.28 0.88 -1.33
C GLN A 83 -1.68 0.13 -2.59
N GLN A 84 -1.54 0.76 -3.76
CA GLN A 84 -1.77 0.11 -5.04
C GLN A 84 -0.52 -0.66 -5.48
N SER A 85 -0.74 -1.85 -6.05
CA SER A 85 0.37 -2.64 -6.58
C SER A 85 1.04 -1.92 -7.75
N THR A 86 2.38 -1.85 -7.67
CA THR A 86 3.24 -1.25 -8.70
C THR A 86 4.09 -2.32 -9.41
N LEU A 87 3.69 -3.59 -9.32
CA LEU A 87 4.29 -4.68 -10.08
C LEU A 87 3.72 -4.72 -11.49
N ASP A 88 4.55 -5.05 -12.46
CA ASP A 88 4.10 -5.39 -13.80
C ASP A 88 3.50 -6.79 -13.78
N LEU A 89 2.21 -6.88 -14.12
CA LEU A 89 1.44 -8.12 -14.04
C LEU A 89 1.83 -9.13 -15.12
N ASP A 90 2.40 -8.68 -16.24
CA ASP A 90 2.80 -9.51 -17.37
C ASP A 90 4.21 -10.09 -17.22
N LEU A 91 5.02 -9.48 -16.37
CA LEU A 91 6.33 -9.98 -16.03
C LEU A 91 6.28 -11.08 -14.96
N THR A 92 7.28 -11.95 -14.96
CA THR A 92 7.48 -12.89 -13.87
C THR A 92 7.95 -12.17 -12.59
N VAL A 93 7.84 -12.85 -11.46
CA VAL A 93 8.38 -12.37 -10.18
C VAL A 93 9.85 -11.96 -10.35
N GLU A 94 10.68 -12.86 -10.91
CA GLU A 94 12.10 -12.57 -11.11
C GLU A 94 12.34 -11.38 -12.04
N GLN A 95 11.58 -11.24 -13.10
CA GLN A 95 11.72 -10.12 -14.04
C GLN A 95 11.39 -8.79 -13.37
N ASN A 96 10.33 -8.71 -12.56
CA ASN A 96 10.00 -7.54 -11.76
C ASN A 96 11.16 -7.15 -10.84
N LEU A 97 11.72 -8.12 -10.12
CA LEU A 97 12.84 -7.88 -9.20
C LEU A 97 14.10 -7.45 -9.95
N ARG A 98 14.44 -8.08 -11.07
CA ARG A 98 15.59 -7.68 -11.92
C ARG A 98 15.45 -6.28 -12.48
N TYR A 99 14.24 -5.93 -12.95
CA TYR A 99 13.97 -4.60 -13.44
C TYR A 99 14.22 -3.54 -12.36
N HIS A 100 13.70 -3.77 -11.15
CA HIS A 100 13.91 -2.87 -10.03
C HIS A 100 15.38 -2.77 -9.60
N ALA A 101 16.10 -3.90 -9.53
CA ALA A 101 17.53 -3.92 -9.25
C ALA A 101 18.34 -3.09 -10.27
N ALA A 102 17.96 -3.16 -11.56
CA ALA A 102 18.59 -2.37 -12.62
C ALA A 102 18.31 -0.87 -12.44
N LEU A 103 17.11 -0.46 -12.04
CA LEU A 103 16.78 0.94 -11.74
C LEU A 103 17.60 1.49 -10.57
N HIS A 104 17.97 0.63 -9.61
CA HIS A 104 18.90 0.98 -8.53
C HIS A 104 20.38 0.89 -8.90
N GLY A 105 20.71 0.63 -10.18
CA GLY A 105 22.09 0.52 -10.64
C GLY A 105 22.86 -0.67 -10.06
N MET A 106 22.17 -1.72 -9.61
CA MET A 106 22.80 -2.89 -9.00
C MET A 106 23.55 -3.72 -10.07
N PRO A 107 24.83 -4.07 -9.85
CA PRO A 107 25.54 -5.00 -10.71
C PRO A 107 24.81 -6.34 -10.81
N ARG A 108 24.79 -6.97 -12.00
CA ARG A 108 24.00 -8.18 -12.26
C ARG A 108 24.28 -9.32 -11.29
N ALA A 109 25.55 -9.52 -10.92
CA ALA A 109 25.92 -10.56 -9.96
C ALA A 109 25.29 -10.30 -8.58
N VAL A 110 25.41 -9.06 -8.07
CA VAL A 110 24.83 -8.63 -6.80
C VAL A 110 23.31 -8.70 -6.85
N ALA A 111 22.69 -8.27 -7.96
CA ALA A 111 21.23 -8.35 -8.13
C ALA A 111 20.73 -9.79 -8.07
N ASN A 112 21.42 -10.75 -8.70
CA ASN A 112 21.03 -12.16 -8.65
C ASN A 112 21.10 -12.71 -7.23
N GLU A 113 22.19 -12.50 -6.52
CA GLU A 113 22.37 -12.91 -5.13
C GLU A 113 21.25 -12.33 -4.23
N ARG A 114 20.96 -11.03 -4.39
CA ARG A 114 19.91 -10.36 -3.62
C ARG A 114 18.51 -10.88 -3.95
N ILE A 115 18.22 -11.14 -5.21
CA ILE A 115 16.95 -11.72 -5.64
C ILE A 115 16.77 -13.11 -5.04
N ASP A 116 17.79 -13.97 -5.09
CA ASP A 116 17.74 -15.31 -4.52
C ASP A 116 17.47 -15.26 -3.01
N LEU A 117 18.17 -14.39 -2.29
CA LEU A 117 18.00 -14.19 -0.86
C LEU A 117 16.59 -13.69 -0.52
N GLU A 118 16.10 -12.66 -1.21
CA GLU A 118 14.78 -12.11 -0.92
C GLU A 118 13.65 -13.08 -1.31
N LEU A 119 13.76 -13.79 -2.42
CA LEU A 119 12.79 -14.83 -2.76
C LEU A 119 12.73 -15.97 -1.73
N GLN A 120 13.87 -16.35 -1.17
CA GLN A 120 13.92 -17.33 -0.08
C GLN A 120 13.25 -16.79 1.19
N ARG A 121 13.58 -15.56 1.62
CA ARG A 121 13.01 -14.90 2.80
C ARG A 121 11.49 -14.73 2.70
N GLN A 122 11.00 -14.38 1.51
CA GLN A 122 9.58 -14.19 1.25
C GLN A 122 8.84 -15.50 0.94
N GLN A 123 9.53 -16.65 0.95
CA GLN A 123 8.97 -17.97 0.60
C GLN A 123 8.35 -17.98 -0.81
N LEU A 124 9.02 -17.31 -1.75
CA LEU A 124 8.59 -17.15 -3.16
C LEU A 124 9.44 -17.97 -4.14
N GLY A 125 10.31 -18.86 -3.69
CA GLY A 125 11.22 -19.62 -4.54
C GLY A 125 10.50 -20.37 -5.65
N GLU A 126 9.43 -21.09 -5.33
CA GLU A 126 8.61 -21.83 -6.31
C GLU A 126 7.84 -20.93 -7.27
N ARG A 127 7.58 -19.67 -6.89
CA ARG A 127 6.86 -18.69 -7.69
C ARG A 127 7.76 -17.80 -8.54
N ARG A 128 9.08 -18.01 -8.49
CA ARG A 128 10.08 -17.19 -9.19
C ARG A 128 9.75 -16.93 -10.66
N ARG A 129 9.28 -17.96 -11.37
CA ARG A 129 8.95 -17.93 -12.80
C ARG A 129 7.47 -17.69 -13.10
N SER A 130 6.62 -17.66 -12.08
CA SER A 130 5.19 -17.34 -12.23
C SER A 130 5.03 -15.87 -12.64
N LYS A 131 4.09 -15.58 -13.54
CA LYS A 131 3.69 -14.21 -13.84
C LYS A 131 2.98 -13.62 -12.63
N VAL A 132 3.17 -12.33 -12.37
CA VAL A 132 2.57 -11.65 -11.20
C VAL A 132 1.04 -11.71 -11.25
N ARG A 133 0.43 -11.71 -12.45
CA ARG A 133 -1.03 -11.86 -12.59
C ARG A 133 -1.59 -13.17 -12.04
N GLU A 134 -0.78 -14.24 -12.01
CA GLU A 134 -1.15 -15.58 -11.52
C GLU A 134 -1.10 -15.70 -10.00
N LEU A 135 -0.52 -14.70 -9.31
CA LEU A 135 -0.38 -14.69 -7.87
C LEU A 135 -1.65 -14.15 -7.18
N ASN A 136 -1.96 -14.69 -6.01
CA ASN A 136 -2.94 -14.09 -5.12
C ASN A 136 -2.42 -12.77 -4.49
N GLY A 137 -3.30 -12.02 -3.82
CA GLY A 137 -2.96 -10.73 -3.21
C GLY A 137 -1.80 -10.82 -2.21
N GLY A 138 -1.80 -11.82 -1.35
CA GLY A 138 -0.74 -12.02 -0.35
C GLY A 138 0.62 -12.29 -0.99
N HIS A 139 0.68 -13.15 -2.02
CA HIS A 139 1.94 -13.39 -2.74
C HIS A 139 2.41 -12.13 -3.48
N ARG A 140 1.50 -11.37 -4.13
CA ARG A 140 1.88 -10.09 -4.77
C ARG A 140 2.50 -9.14 -3.76
N ARG A 141 1.91 -9.01 -2.57
CA ARG A 141 2.43 -8.15 -1.51
C ARG A 141 3.82 -8.57 -1.02
N ARG A 142 4.05 -9.90 -0.91
CA ARG A 142 5.40 -10.41 -0.60
C ARG A 142 6.42 -10.10 -1.70
N VAL A 143 6.04 -10.14 -2.97
CA VAL A 143 6.91 -9.72 -4.09
C VAL A 143 7.25 -8.24 -4.00
N GLU A 144 6.30 -7.38 -3.65
CA GLU A 144 6.54 -5.94 -3.44
C GLU A 144 7.51 -5.68 -2.30
N ILE A 145 7.39 -6.42 -1.20
CA ILE A 145 8.34 -6.34 -0.08
C ILE A 145 9.71 -6.83 -0.52
N ALA A 146 9.81 -8.01 -1.18
CA ALA A 146 11.07 -8.50 -1.74
C ALA A 146 11.74 -7.42 -2.60
N ARG A 147 10.98 -6.80 -3.50
CA ARG A 147 11.44 -5.72 -4.36
C ARG A 147 11.96 -4.52 -3.58
N ALA A 148 11.21 -4.09 -2.57
CA ALA A 148 11.56 -2.94 -1.74
C ALA A 148 12.85 -3.18 -0.91
N LEU A 149 13.20 -4.44 -0.62
CA LEU A 149 14.37 -4.82 0.18
C LEU A 149 15.64 -5.11 -0.64
N LEU A 150 15.57 -5.17 -1.98
CA LEU A 150 16.69 -5.56 -2.84
C LEU A 150 17.94 -4.71 -2.61
N HIS A 151 17.79 -3.41 -2.48
CA HIS A 151 18.88 -2.44 -2.35
C HIS A 151 19.32 -2.20 -0.90
N ARG A 152 18.84 -3.02 0.06
CA ARG A 152 19.14 -2.93 1.51
C ARG A 152 18.80 -1.56 2.11
N PRO A 153 17.55 -1.14 2.07
CA PRO A 153 17.14 0.11 2.71
C PRO A 153 17.33 0.05 4.23
N GLU A 154 17.40 1.21 4.88
CA GLU A 154 17.42 1.34 6.34
C GLU A 154 16.01 1.59 6.90
N LEU A 155 15.11 2.11 6.06
CA LEU A 155 13.70 2.35 6.38
C LEU A 155 12.81 1.69 5.32
N LEU A 156 11.87 0.86 5.76
CA LEU A 156 10.81 0.31 4.92
C LEU A 156 9.51 1.05 5.21
N LEU A 157 8.95 1.67 4.19
CA LEU A 157 7.70 2.39 4.24
C LEU A 157 6.60 1.55 3.59
N LEU A 158 5.53 1.30 4.35
CA LEU A 158 4.40 0.51 3.90
C LEU A 158 3.13 1.37 3.98
N ASP A 159 2.60 1.73 2.81
CA ASP A 159 1.39 2.55 2.71
C ASP A 159 0.17 1.66 2.56
N GLU A 160 -0.61 1.52 3.64
CA GLU A 160 -1.80 0.67 3.72
C GLU A 160 -1.59 -0.71 3.06
N ALA A 161 -0.44 -1.33 3.37
CA ALA A 161 0.04 -2.52 2.67
C ALA A 161 -0.87 -3.74 2.79
N SER A 162 -1.75 -3.78 3.75
CA SER A 162 -2.72 -4.83 4.00
C SER A 162 -4.06 -4.62 3.32
N ALA A 163 -4.26 -3.46 2.67
CA ALA A 163 -5.52 -3.13 2.00
C ALA A 163 -5.88 -4.18 0.94
N GLY A 164 -7.13 -4.65 0.97
CA GLY A 164 -7.63 -5.66 0.03
C GLY A 164 -7.17 -7.10 0.27
N LEU A 165 -6.43 -7.36 1.35
CA LEU A 165 -6.07 -8.71 1.78
C LEU A 165 -7.18 -9.31 2.69
N ASP A 166 -7.36 -10.62 2.58
CA ASP A 166 -8.16 -11.36 3.54
C ASP A 166 -7.51 -11.32 4.94
N PRO A 167 -8.27 -11.58 6.03
CA PRO A 167 -7.77 -11.46 7.40
C PRO A 167 -6.52 -12.30 7.68
N ALA A 168 -6.46 -13.53 7.15
CA ALA A 168 -5.30 -14.42 7.37
C ALA A 168 -4.05 -13.91 6.64
N SER A 169 -4.19 -13.46 5.40
CA SER A 169 -3.11 -12.84 4.61
C SER A 169 -2.61 -11.55 5.26
N ARG A 170 -3.51 -10.73 5.82
CA ARG A 170 -3.18 -9.50 6.55
C ARG A 170 -2.36 -9.80 7.79
N GLN A 171 -2.82 -10.76 8.61
CA GLN A 171 -2.09 -11.16 9.82
C GLN A 171 -0.71 -11.71 9.49
N ALA A 172 -0.61 -12.57 8.47
CA ALA A 172 0.66 -13.13 8.02
C ALA A 172 1.63 -12.04 7.52
N LEU A 173 1.13 -11.05 6.78
CA LEU A 173 1.92 -9.90 6.32
C LEU A 173 2.44 -9.07 7.50
N ASN A 174 1.56 -8.71 8.45
CA ASN A 174 1.91 -7.93 9.63
C ASN A 174 2.98 -8.66 10.46
N GLN A 175 2.80 -9.96 10.70
CA GLN A 175 3.79 -10.78 11.41
C GLN A 175 5.13 -10.83 10.66
N HIS A 176 5.11 -11.02 9.34
CA HIS A 176 6.32 -11.07 8.54
C HIS A 176 7.11 -9.76 8.62
N VAL A 177 6.46 -8.60 8.50
CA VAL A 177 7.14 -7.30 8.58
C VAL A 177 7.74 -7.06 9.96
N ARG A 178 7.07 -7.53 11.03
CA ARG A 178 7.63 -7.45 12.39
C ARG A 178 8.88 -8.30 12.56
N LEU A 179 8.92 -9.49 11.95
CA LEU A 179 10.15 -10.32 11.95
C LEU A 179 11.31 -9.60 11.25
N LEU A 180 11.06 -8.81 10.20
CA LEU A 180 12.11 -7.98 9.59
C LEU A 180 12.69 -6.95 10.58
N CYS A 181 11.85 -6.36 11.44
CA CYS A 181 12.33 -5.47 12.50
C CYS A 181 13.17 -6.22 13.54
N GLN A 182 12.65 -7.35 14.05
CA GLN A 182 13.26 -8.09 15.16
C GLN A 182 14.55 -8.80 14.76
N GLU A 183 14.58 -9.45 13.59
CA GLU A 183 15.71 -10.29 13.17
C GLU A 183 16.75 -9.53 12.36
N GLN A 184 16.34 -8.50 11.61
CA GLN A 184 17.23 -7.78 10.69
C GLN A 184 17.48 -6.33 11.10
N GLY A 185 16.88 -5.86 12.21
CA GLY A 185 17.00 -4.47 12.64
C GLY A 185 16.40 -3.48 11.64
N MET A 186 15.45 -3.92 10.81
CA MET A 186 14.76 -3.06 9.84
C MET A 186 13.90 -2.03 10.56
N SER A 187 14.03 -0.77 10.18
CA SER A 187 13.11 0.27 10.62
C SER A 187 11.88 0.26 9.73
N VAL A 188 10.69 0.33 10.29
CA VAL A 188 9.44 0.28 9.55
C VAL A 188 8.56 1.47 9.90
N LEU A 189 8.03 2.15 8.89
CA LEU A 189 6.88 3.05 9.02
C LEU A 189 5.69 2.43 8.27
N TRP A 190 4.68 2.01 9.03
CA TRP A 190 3.47 1.36 8.53
C TRP A 190 2.28 2.30 8.65
N THR A 191 1.72 2.76 7.53
CA THR A 191 0.48 3.52 7.57
C THR A 191 -0.73 2.59 7.57
N THR A 192 -1.69 2.86 8.42
CA THR A 192 -2.93 2.10 8.51
C THR A 192 -4.07 2.95 9.03
N HIS A 193 -5.30 2.50 8.80
CA HIS A 193 -6.51 2.97 9.49
C HIS A 193 -7.13 1.86 10.37
N LEU A 194 -6.45 0.70 10.45
CA LEU A 194 -6.91 -0.49 11.17
C LEU A 194 -6.15 -0.62 12.51
N LEU A 195 -6.90 -0.60 13.60
CA LEU A 195 -6.34 -0.71 14.95
C LEU A 195 -5.80 -2.11 15.26
N ASP A 196 -6.38 -3.16 14.66
CA ASP A 196 -5.97 -4.55 14.83
C ASP A 196 -4.57 -4.86 14.24
N GLU A 197 -4.00 -3.93 13.49
CA GLU A 197 -2.63 -4.02 12.99
C GLU A 197 -1.59 -3.48 13.96
N VAL A 198 -2.00 -2.73 14.98
CA VAL A 198 -1.14 -2.12 15.99
C VAL A 198 -1.03 -3.02 17.21
N ARG A 199 0.19 -3.18 17.74
CA ARG A 199 0.45 -3.93 18.98
C ARG A 199 0.92 -2.98 20.08
N ASP A 200 0.80 -3.42 21.31
CA ASP A 200 1.16 -2.64 22.52
C ASP A 200 2.62 -2.17 22.53
N ASP A 201 3.52 -2.97 21.94
CA ASP A 201 4.96 -2.69 21.88
C ASP A 201 5.39 -1.85 20.66
N ASP A 202 4.45 -1.43 19.80
CA ASP A 202 4.75 -0.54 18.70
C ASP A 202 4.93 0.92 19.14
N ASP A 203 5.75 1.64 18.37
CA ASP A 203 5.69 3.09 18.39
C ASP A 203 4.49 3.52 17.55
N LEU A 204 3.65 4.37 18.10
CA LEU A 204 2.40 4.82 17.48
C LEU A 204 2.39 6.33 17.27
N LEU A 205 2.03 6.72 16.07
CA LEU A 205 1.77 8.09 15.66
C LEU A 205 0.30 8.18 15.24
N ILE A 206 -0.45 9.13 15.80
CA ILE A 206 -1.84 9.37 15.40
C ILE A 206 -1.93 10.69 14.65
N LEU A 207 -2.26 10.60 13.36
CA LEU A 207 -2.46 11.75 12.48
C LEU A 207 -3.96 12.03 12.32
N ASN A 208 -4.36 13.29 12.50
CA ASN A 208 -5.73 13.71 12.27
C ASN A 208 -5.75 15.12 11.69
N ARG A 209 -6.50 15.30 10.58
CA ARG A 209 -6.68 16.61 9.89
C ARG A 209 -5.34 17.34 9.63
N GLY A 210 -4.34 16.58 9.18
CA GLY A 210 -3.02 17.11 8.84
C GLY A 210 -2.11 17.41 10.03
N ARG A 211 -2.49 17.08 11.26
CA ARG A 211 -1.71 17.31 12.48
C ARG A 211 -1.44 16.00 13.22
N LEU A 212 -0.27 15.90 13.82
CA LEU A 212 0.03 14.82 14.75
C LEU A 212 -0.66 15.12 16.09
N VAL A 213 -1.63 14.28 16.47
CA VAL A 213 -2.42 14.47 17.69
C VAL A 213 -1.94 13.63 18.87
N ALA A 214 -1.17 12.57 18.60
CA ALA A 214 -0.52 11.76 19.62
C ALA A 214 0.72 11.06 19.05
N GLN A 215 1.72 10.84 19.92
CA GLN A 215 2.94 10.07 19.65
C GLN A 215 3.38 9.38 20.94
N GLY A 216 3.73 8.10 20.87
CA GLY A 216 4.22 7.32 22.00
C GLY A 216 4.20 5.83 21.73
N ARG A 217 4.35 5.03 22.77
CA ARG A 217 4.10 3.58 22.73
C ARG A 217 2.58 3.36 22.67
N ALA A 218 2.13 2.40 21.86
CA ALA A 218 0.71 2.10 21.77
C ALA A 218 0.10 1.78 23.14
N ALA A 219 0.79 0.97 23.95
CA ALA A 219 0.38 0.65 25.33
C ALA A 219 0.24 1.89 26.23
N THR A 220 1.02 2.95 26.02
CA THR A 220 0.97 4.16 26.85
C THR A 220 -0.02 5.20 26.35
N LEU A 221 -0.47 5.09 25.11
CA LEU A 221 -1.49 5.96 24.52
C LEU A 221 -2.91 5.50 24.83
N ALA A 222 -3.09 4.22 25.18
CA ALA A 222 -4.27 3.74 25.86
C ALA A 222 -4.26 4.29 27.30
N THR A 223 -5.23 5.13 27.68
CA THR A 223 -5.36 5.68 29.04
C THR A 223 -5.76 4.56 29.99
N GLU A 224 -5.40 4.63 31.27
CA GLU A 224 -5.82 3.63 32.27
C GLU A 224 -7.34 3.42 32.21
N GLY A 225 -7.76 2.20 31.87
CA GLY A 225 -9.17 1.80 31.77
C GLY A 225 -9.82 1.99 30.37
N GLU A 226 -9.13 2.57 29.40
CA GLU A 226 -9.57 2.67 28.01
C GLU A 226 -8.71 1.76 27.12
N ASP A 227 -9.35 1.12 26.13
CA ASP A 227 -8.60 0.44 25.07
C ASP A 227 -8.05 1.45 24.04
N LEU A 228 -7.15 1.00 23.16
CA LEU A 228 -6.57 1.84 22.13
C LEU A 228 -7.65 2.41 21.18
N ALA A 229 -8.77 1.68 20.98
CA ALA A 229 -9.86 2.11 20.11
C ALA A 229 -10.60 3.32 20.70
N ALA A 230 -10.89 3.30 22.00
CA ALA A 230 -11.54 4.42 22.68
C ALA A 230 -10.63 5.65 22.69
N SER A 231 -9.34 5.47 22.98
CA SER A 231 -8.35 6.56 22.93
C SER A 231 -8.23 7.16 21.52
N PHE A 232 -8.19 6.32 20.48
CA PHE A 232 -8.17 6.76 19.09
C PHE A 232 -9.42 7.56 18.72
N ALA A 233 -10.61 7.05 19.09
CA ALA A 233 -11.88 7.73 18.82
C ALA A 233 -11.94 9.13 19.48
N ARG A 234 -11.49 9.23 20.73
CA ARG A 234 -11.40 10.49 21.47
C ARG A 234 -10.44 11.48 20.81
N LEU A 235 -9.25 11.02 20.40
CA LEU A 235 -8.21 11.86 19.81
C LEU A 235 -8.55 12.30 18.37
N THR A 236 -9.32 11.52 17.64
CA THR A 236 -9.68 11.85 16.25
C THR A 236 -11.05 12.50 16.12
N GLY A 237 -11.86 12.49 17.17
CA GLY A 237 -13.25 12.93 17.12
C GLY A 237 -14.15 12.02 16.26
N SER A 238 -13.67 10.82 15.93
CA SER A 238 -14.42 9.81 15.18
C SER A 238 -15.19 8.99 16.20
N GLY A 239 -16.51 9.17 16.27
CA GLY A 239 -17.37 8.22 16.99
C GLY A 239 -17.12 6.81 16.43
N LEU A 240 -17.22 5.81 17.30
CA LEU A 240 -17.01 4.39 16.96
C LEU A 240 -18.07 3.91 15.95
N ASP A 241 -17.91 4.22 14.68
CA ASP A 241 -18.65 3.57 13.58
C ASP A 241 -18.07 2.16 13.29
N HIS A 242 -17.89 1.36 14.37
CA HIS A 242 -17.44 -0.02 14.22
C HIS A 242 -18.54 -1.00 13.75
N GLN A 243 -19.79 -0.55 13.58
CA GLN A 243 -20.89 -1.41 13.13
C GLN A 243 -21.27 -1.28 11.64
N SER A 244 -20.88 -0.22 10.94
CA SER A 244 -21.26 -0.03 9.53
C SER A 244 -20.44 -0.83 8.53
N ALA A 245 -19.21 -1.19 8.84
CA ALA A 245 -18.34 -1.91 7.89
C ALA A 245 -18.67 -3.41 7.74
N LEU A 246 -19.40 -3.99 8.67
CA LEU A 246 -19.83 -5.40 8.62
C LEU A 246 -21.19 -5.61 7.95
N LEU A 247 -21.99 -4.56 7.73
CA LEU A 247 -23.33 -4.67 7.12
C LEU A 247 -23.34 -4.38 5.62
N ASP A 248 -22.30 -3.78 5.05
CA ASP A 248 -22.23 -3.48 3.60
C ASP A 248 -21.66 -4.62 2.76
N SER A 249 -21.28 -5.76 3.35
CA SER A 249 -20.80 -6.95 2.65
C SER A 249 -21.86 -8.06 2.47
N ALA A 250 -23.11 -7.82 2.82
CA ALA A 250 -24.18 -8.76 2.51
C ALA A 250 -24.63 -8.57 1.05
N PRO A 251 -24.67 -9.63 0.22
CA PRO A 251 -25.18 -9.51 -1.14
C PRO A 251 -26.66 -9.15 -1.08
N ARG A 252 -27.02 -8.03 -1.72
CA ARG A 252 -28.44 -7.66 -1.93
C ARG A 252 -29.09 -8.80 -2.70
N ALA A 253 -30.04 -9.47 -2.05
CA ALA A 253 -30.93 -10.44 -2.66
C ALA A 253 -31.70 -9.75 -3.81
N VAL A 254 -31.54 -10.28 -5.01
CA VAL A 254 -32.34 -9.88 -6.18
C VAL A 254 -33.75 -10.38 -5.90
N GLU A 255 -34.67 -9.48 -5.62
CA GLU A 255 -36.12 -9.77 -5.60
C GLU A 255 -36.53 -10.04 -7.04
N THR A 256 -36.76 -11.33 -7.35
CA THR A 256 -37.49 -11.76 -8.54
C THR A 256 -38.99 -11.56 -8.29
N GLY A 257 -39.46 -10.40 -8.71
CA GLY A 257 -40.90 -10.14 -8.80
C GLY A 257 -41.49 -10.86 -10.00
N HIS A 258 -42.17 -11.95 -9.75
CA HIS A 258 -43.14 -12.56 -10.69
C HIS A 258 -44.39 -11.68 -10.77
N ALA A 259 -44.71 -11.20 -11.98
CA ALA A 259 -46.05 -10.83 -12.32
C ALA A 259 -46.38 -11.29 -13.74
N ALA A 260 -47.40 -12.06 -13.82
CA ALA A 260 -47.90 -12.81 -14.97
C ALA A 260 -48.76 -11.95 -15.92
N SER A 261 -48.93 -12.48 -17.13
CA SER A 261 -50.06 -12.44 -18.06
C SER A 261 -50.22 -11.25 -18.98
N ALA A 262 -50.08 -11.48 -20.28
CA ALA A 262 -51.13 -11.57 -21.27
C ALA A 262 -50.61 -11.49 -22.71
N THR A 263 -50.78 -12.54 -23.46
CA THR A 263 -50.85 -12.62 -24.93
C THR A 263 -52.28 -12.20 -25.39
N PRO A 264 -52.63 -11.96 -26.69
CA PRO A 264 -51.93 -12.20 -27.95
C PRO A 264 -52.24 -11.15 -29.08
N ALA A 265 -51.61 -11.29 -30.23
CA ALA A 265 -52.24 -11.30 -31.57
C ALA A 265 -51.36 -10.67 -32.66
N SER A 266 -51.04 -11.46 -33.59
CA SER A 266 -51.24 -11.51 -35.04
C SER A 266 -50.16 -10.87 -35.94
N ASN A 267 -49.60 -11.78 -36.73
CA ASN A 267 -48.96 -11.74 -38.05
C ASN A 267 -49.90 -11.10 -39.11
N PRO A 268 -49.53 -10.76 -40.37
CA PRO A 268 -48.43 -11.25 -41.20
C PRO A 268 -47.87 -10.23 -42.24
N GLY A 269 -46.80 -10.63 -42.98
CA GLY A 269 -46.61 -10.05 -44.30
C GLY A 269 -45.16 -10.04 -44.84
N ALA A 270 -44.88 -11.10 -45.59
CA ALA A 270 -44.25 -11.17 -46.93
C ALA A 270 -42.75 -10.82 -47.14
N ALA A 271 -42.05 -11.84 -47.56
CA ALA A 271 -40.83 -11.82 -48.38
C ALA A 271 -41.15 -11.40 -49.85
N PRO A 272 -40.25 -11.42 -50.86
CA PRO A 272 -38.85 -11.83 -50.96
C PRO A 272 -38.00 -11.04 -52.02
N GLY A 273 -36.75 -11.47 -52.20
CA GLY A 273 -35.96 -11.23 -53.45
C GLY A 273 -34.77 -10.32 -53.24
N THR A 274 -33.56 -10.50 -53.79
CA THR A 274 -33.09 -11.27 -54.91
C THR A 274 -31.54 -11.34 -54.81
N ARG A 275 -30.97 -12.43 -55.29
CA ARG A 275 -29.59 -12.76 -55.69
C ARG A 275 -28.87 -11.68 -56.52
N ALA A 276 -27.55 -11.62 -56.39
CA ALA A 276 -26.55 -11.62 -57.47
C ALA A 276 -25.16 -11.71 -56.85
N THR A 277 -24.50 -12.72 -56.97
CA THR A 277 -23.37 -13.36 -57.70
C THR A 277 -22.48 -12.44 -58.52
N LEU A 278 -21.22 -12.90 -58.56
CA LEU A 278 -20.10 -12.62 -59.46
C LEU A 278 -19.07 -11.62 -58.90
N ASP A 279 -17.80 -11.79 -59.07
CA ASP A 279 -16.91 -12.81 -59.63
C ASP A 279 -15.47 -12.31 -59.44
N SER A 280 -14.59 -13.25 -59.26
CA SER A 280 -13.18 -13.37 -59.65
C SER A 280 -12.32 -12.12 -59.94
N GLY A 281 -11.06 -12.23 -59.47
CA GLY A 281 -9.92 -11.61 -60.17
C GLY A 281 -8.68 -11.41 -59.31
N ARG A 282 -7.89 -12.39 -59.08
CA ARG A 282 -6.51 -12.71 -59.51
C ARG A 282 -5.56 -11.53 -59.83
N LYS A 283 -4.39 -11.70 -59.20
CA LYS A 283 -2.99 -11.51 -59.63
C LYS A 283 -2.24 -10.33 -59.06
N SER A 284 -1.25 -10.71 -58.25
CA SER A 284 0.21 -10.66 -58.50
C SER A 284 0.85 -9.29 -58.72
N SER A 285 1.65 -8.83 -57.79
CA SER A 285 3.12 -8.72 -57.91
C SER A 285 3.71 -8.61 -56.53
#